data_f88c59b4bcaa1a4195a8a1794782d760
#
_entry.id   f88c59b4bcaa1a4195a8a1794782d760
#
_cell.length_a   1.000
_cell.length_b   1.000
_cell.length_c   1.000
_cell.angle_alpha   90.00
_cell.angle_beta   90.00
_cell.angle_gamma   90.00
#
_symmetry.space_group_name_H-M   'P 1'
#
loop_
_entity.id
_entity.type
_entity.pdbx_description
1 polymer ?
#
loop_
_entity_poly.entity_id
_entity_poly.type
_entity_poly.pdbx_seq_one_letter_code
_entity_poly.pdbx_strand_id
1 'polypeptide(L)'
;QILKTAPTRRVVGANGMIMEAGDPTYRQQPDIVTAKWKGKEIIARVADPDVARAIKSDYVTSSNWLVNALGRMNRYLAMVNTSLNPEFLISNLARDLQTAGILSQQYDIKGLTGSVIKNAPKAMGGIREVLRNGTAEGDWAKAFREMQAAGGTTEFLGIHDLESKIAQIRRSVERTGIAPTLRQAKEYGEKVLGFVDDYNKIAENAFRLSAYKAARDAGVSVPKAAYLAKNLTINFNKGGEQKSLANSLYLFYNASTQGTFVLLNGLKSKRVQRIVGGVVVAGIMQDIINRALSGDDDDNGVTDYDDIPDYVLATNFVLMDPLGIVPRTKTGGQGYFAFPMPYGFNAFWNLGRNMSAGVSGSPVHNPGKSAMNGLMGFLDAFNPLGGVQSVWNFIAPTIADPWVDLITNKDFAGNDIVPERPS
;
A
#
# COMPACT_ATOMS: atom_id res chain seq x y z
N GLN A 1 -25.95 14.85 -14.21
CA GLN A 1 -26.54 14.69 -15.56
C GLN A 1 -25.54 13.93 -16.46
N ILE A 2 -25.99 12.88 -17.11
CA ILE A 2 -25.16 12.19 -18.11
C ILE A 2 -25.24 12.96 -19.42
N LEU A 3 -24.08 13.31 -19.98
CA LEU A 3 -23.97 14.01 -21.27
C LEU A 3 -23.88 12.99 -22.40
N LYS A 4 -24.63 13.22 -23.49
CA LYS A 4 -24.59 12.35 -24.68
C LYS A 4 -23.35 12.59 -25.54
N THR A 5 -22.79 13.80 -25.50
CA THR A 5 -21.61 14.24 -26.25
C THR A 5 -20.68 15.03 -25.36
N ALA A 6 -19.40 15.11 -25.72
CA ALA A 6 -18.45 15.96 -25.02
C ALA A 6 -18.87 17.42 -25.10
N PRO A 7 -18.62 18.23 -24.05
CA PRO A 7 -18.88 19.66 -24.05
C PRO A 7 -18.21 20.37 -25.22
N THR A 8 -18.85 21.42 -25.73
CA THR A 8 -18.32 22.28 -26.78
C THR A 8 -17.88 23.63 -26.21
N ARG A 9 -16.95 24.29 -26.86
CA ARG A 9 -16.55 25.67 -26.58
C ARG A 9 -16.75 26.56 -27.81
N ARG A 10 -17.03 27.83 -27.57
CA ARG A 10 -17.09 28.82 -28.64
C ARG A 10 -15.68 29.21 -29.06
N VAL A 11 -15.39 29.09 -30.37
CA VAL A 11 -14.12 29.50 -30.97
C VAL A 11 -14.42 30.48 -32.07
N VAL A 12 -13.58 31.47 -32.22
CA VAL A 12 -13.64 32.42 -33.33
C VAL A 12 -12.92 31.78 -34.53
N GLY A 13 -13.63 31.50 -35.58
CA GLY A 13 -13.05 30.98 -36.84
C GLY A 13 -12.18 32.03 -37.55
N ALA A 14 -11.38 31.59 -38.52
CA ALA A 14 -10.50 32.47 -39.31
C ALA A 14 -11.25 33.60 -40.08
N ASN A 15 -12.56 33.40 -40.24
CA ASN A 15 -13.45 34.37 -40.88
C ASN A 15 -14.17 35.32 -39.87
N GLY A 16 -13.77 35.28 -38.60
CA GLY A 16 -14.38 36.09 -37.52
C GLY A 16 -15.75 35.58 -37.04
N MET A 17 -16.27 34.49 -37.58
CA MET A 17 -17.50 33.88 -37.12
C MET A 17 -17.29 33.05 -35.85
N ILE A 18 -18.22 33.14 -34.91
CA ILE A 18 -18.24 32.30 -33.68
C ILE A 18 -18.79 30.93 -34.06
N MET A 19 -17.98 29.90 -33.91
CA MET A 19 -18.37 28.51 -34.12
C MET A 19 -18.26 27.71 -32.82
N GLU A 20 -19.09 26.68 -32.68
CA GLU A 20 -18.95 25.70 -31.60
C GLU A 20 -18.00 24.58 -32.02
N ALA A 21 -16.92 24.40 -31.32
CA ALA A 21 -16.00 23.30 -31.52
C ALA A 21 -15.93 22.42 -30.24
N GLY A 22 -15.63 21.14 -30.38
CA GLY A 22 -15.42 20.27 -29.25
C GLY A 22 -14.35 20.85 -28.31
N ASP A 23 -14.63 20.89 -27.01
CA ASP A 23 -13.66 21.34 -26.02
C ASP A 23 -12.66 20.21 -25.70
N PRO A 24 -11.40 20.27 -26.13
CA PRO A 24 -10.42 19.23 -25.83
C PRO A 24 -10.07 19.17 -24.34
N THR A 25 -10.40 20.20 -23.57
CA THR A 25 -10.09 20.31 -22.15
C THR A 25 -11.28 19.99 -21.23
N TYR A 26 -12.40 19.49 -21.81
CA TYR A 26 -13.63 19.22 -21.02
C TYR A 26 -13.38 18.30 -19.79
N ARG A 27 -12.41 17.39 -19.85
CA ARG A 27 -12.05 16.54 -18.72
C ARG A 27 -11.46 17.31 -17.55
N GLN A 28 -10.92 18.50 -17.80
CA GLN A 28 -10.34 19.39 -16.77
C GLN A 28 -11.40 20.27 -16.10
N GLN A 29 -12.62 20.35 -16.66
CA GLN A 29 -13.71 21.13 -16.06
C GLN A 29 -14.06 20.55 -14.68
N PRO A 30 -14.23 21.40 -13.64
CA PRO A 30 -14.38 20.95 -12.27
C PRO A 30 -15.66 20.12 -12.03
N ASP A 31 -16.70 20.36 -12.85
CA ASP A 31 -18.02 19.73 -12.75
C ASP A 31 -18.18 18.51 -13.69
N ILE A 32 -17.21 18.19 -14.53
CA ILE A 32 -17.27 17.06 -15.46
C ILE A 32 -16.52 15.86 -14.91
N VAL A 33 -17.19 14.74 -14.81
CA VAL A 33 -16.64 13.43 -14.42
C VAL A 33 -16.74 12.50 -15.62
N THR A 34 -15.67 11.79 -15.93
CA THR A 34 -15.65 10.78 -16.98
C THR A 34 -15.39 9.39 -16.42
N ALA A 35 -16.09 8.39 -16.92
CA ALA A 35 -15.92 7.00 -16.59
C ALA A 35 -15.99 6.13 -17.85
N LYS A 36 -15.30 4.98 -17.83
CA LYS A 36 -15.44 3.99 -18.91
C LYS A 36 -16.42 2.90 -18.47
N TRP A 37 -17.44 2.65 -19.29
CA TRP A 37 -18.38 1.57 -19.10
C TRP A 37 -18.51 0.76 -20.39
N LYS A 38 -18.26 -0.53 -20.31
CA LYS A 38 -18.26 -1.43 -21.49
C LYS A 38 -17.43 -0.90 -22.67
N GLY A 39 -16.26 -0.33 -22.37
CA GLY A 39 -15.34 0.23 -23.37
C GLY A 39 -15.74 1.61 -23.94
N LYS A 40 -16.93 2.14 -23.58
CA LYS A 40 -17.39 3.48 -23.99
C LYS A 40 -17.15 4.48 -22.86
N GLU A 41 -16.75 5.69 -23.22
CA GLU A 41 -16.64 6.79 -22.27
C GLU A 41 -18.02 7.36 -21.94
N ILE A 42 -18.34 7.43 -20.67
CA ILE A 42 -19.52 8.12 -20.15
C ILE A 42 -19.04 9.43 -19.55
N ILE A 43 -19.65 10.52 -19.96
CA ILE A 43 -19.37 11.86 -19.47
C ILE A 43 -20.57 12.29 -18.61
N ALA A 44 -20.32 12.68 -17.37
CA ALA A 44 -21.35 13.14 -16.46
C ALA A 44 -21.01 14.53 -15.93
N ARG A 45 -21.99 15.43 -15.97
CA ARG A 45 -21.91 16.71 -15.26
C ARG A 45 -22.49 16.54 -13.86
N VAL A 46 -21.72 16.89 -12.84
CA VAL A 46 -22.09 16.84 -11.43
C VAL A 46 -22.38 18.27 -11.00
N ALA A 47 -23.54 18.49 -10.39
CA ALA A 47 -23.99 19.84 -10.02
C ALA A 47 -23.09 20.49 -8.96
N ASP A 48 -22.52 19.68 -8.08
CA ASP A 48 -21.58 20.11 -7.05
C ASP A 48 -20.14 19.84 -7.51
N PRO A 49 -19.33 20.90 -7.74
CA PRO A 49 -17.93 20.74 -8.15
C PRO A 49 -17.07 20.02 -7.11
N ASP A 50 -17.38 20.10 -5.82
CA ASP A 50 -16.62 19.44 -4.76
C ASP A 50 -16.87 17.94 -4.77
N VAL A 51 -18.12 17.53 -5.02
CA VAL A 51 -18.47 16.12 -5.25
C VAL A 51 -17.81 15.61 -6.53
N ALA A 52 -17.77 16.40 -7.60
CA ALA A 52 -17.09 16.02 -8.84
C ALA A 52 -15.59 15.83 -8.62
N ARG A 53 -14.95 16.74 -7.87
CA ARG A 53 -13.52 16.63 -7.47
C ARG A 53 -13.25 15.39 -6.64
N ALA A 54 -14.10 15.10 -5.66
CA ALA A 54 -14.00 13.91 -4.83
C ALA A 54 -14.12 12.61 -5.66
N ILE A 55 -15.03 12.57 -6.65
CA ILE A 55 -15.20 11.43 -7.56
C ILE A 55 -14.00 11.27 -8.49
N LYS A 56 -13.48 12.37 -9.03
CA LYS A 56 -12.29 12.34 -9.90
C LYS A 56 -11.07 11.82 -9.18
N SER A 57 -11.00 11.93 -7.86
CA SER A 57 -9.76 11.82 -7.08
C SER A 57 -8.68 12.73 -7.69
N ASP A 58 -9.12 13.83 -8.29
CA ASP A 58 -8.26 14.66 -9.11
C ASP A 58 -7.17 15.26 -8.25
N TYR A 59 -5.97 15.15 -8.73
CA TYR A 59 -4.85 15.94 -8.25
C TYR A 59 -5.26 17.40 -8.35
N VAL A 60 -5.69 17.96 -7.23
CA VAL A 60 -5.65 19.41 -7.09
C VAL A 60 -4.17 19.75 -7.22
N THR A 61 -3.75 20.12 -8.42
CA THR A 61 -2.47 20.80 -8.58
C THR A 61 -2.60 22.04 -7.74
N SER A 62 -2.08 21.98 -6.53
CA SER A 62 -2.00 23.14 -5.66
C SER A 62 -1.38 24.26 -6.49
N SER A 63 -1.96 25.46 -6.49
CA SER A 63 -1.33 26.62 -7.07
C SER A 63 0.03 26.94 -6.40
N ASN A 64 0.30 26.30 -5.27
CA ASN A 64 1.54 26.43 -4.54
C ASN A 64 2.62 25.50 -5.14
N TRP A 65 3.64 26.11 -5.73
CA TRP A 65 4.77 25.40 -6.33
C TRP A 65 5.50 24.49 -5.35
N LEU A 66 5.57 24.87 -4.06
CA LEU A 66 6.21 24.11 -3.00
C LEU A 66 5.48 22.77 -2.76
N VAL A 67 4.15 22.80 -2.63
CA VAL A 67 3.33 21.58 -2.48
C VAL A 67 3.50 20.65 -3.68
N ASN A 68 3.59 21.20 -4.88
CA ASN A 68 3.84 20.41 -6.10
C ASN A 68 5.25 19.80 -6.13
N ALA A 69 6.26 20.53 -5.62
CA ALA A 69 7.62 20.03 -5.52
C ALA A 69 7.71 18.89 -4.48
N LEU A 70 7.13 19.08 -3.30
CA LEU A 70 7.02 18.06 -2.24
C LEU A 70 6.29 16.81 -2.72
N GLY A 71 5.16 17.00 -3.42
CA GLY A 71 4.41 15.89 -4.00
C GLY A 71 5.20 15.10 -5.06
N ARG A 72 6.06 15.75 -5.84
CA ARG A 72 6.97 15.04 -6.78
C ARG A 72 8.02 14.24 -6.03
N MET A 73 8.60 14.82 -5.00
CA MET A 73 9.61 14.18 -4.16
C MET A 73 9.03 12.96 -3.42
N ASN A 74 7.88 13.12 -2.77
CA ASN A 74 7.20 12.02 -2.08
C ASN A 74 6.82 10.88 -3.04
N ARG A 75 6.36 11.19 -4.26
CA ARG A 75 6.11 10.16 -5.28
C ARG A 75 7.39 9.44 -5.70
N TYR A 76 8.50 10.15 -5.82
CA TYR A 76 9.79 9.53 -6.11
C TYR A 76 10.23 8.61 -4.96
N LEU A 77 10.16 9.08 -3.71
CA LEU A 77 10.47 8.27 -2.53
C LEU A 77 9.56 7.04 -2.43
N ALA A 78 8.25 7.21 -2.67
CA ALA A 78 7.32 6.07 -2.70
C ALA A 78 7.73 5.03 -3.76
N MET A 79 8.06 5.47 -4.98
CA MET A 79 8.49 4.58 -6.05
C MET A 79 9.77 3.80 -5.70
N VAL A 80 10.78 4.48 -5.14
CA VAL A 80 12.05 3.85 -4.75
C VAL A 80 11.82 2.83 -3.63
N ASN A 81 11.03 3.21 -2.60
CA ASN A 81 10.81 2.35 -1.43
C ASN A 81 9.82 1.21 -1.69
N THR A 82 8.99 1.28 -2.73
CA THR A 82 7.99 0.25 -3.04
C THR A 82 8.28 -0.46 -4.34
N SER A 83 8.08 0.23 -5.47
CA SER A 83 8.11 -0.39 -6.80
C SER A 83 9.49 -0.88 -7.22
N LEU A 84 10.55 -0.18 -6.81
CA LEU A 84 11.95 -0.54 -7.11
C LEU A 84 12.63 -1.34 -6.00
N ASN A 85 11.94 -1.62 -4.90
CA ASN A 85 12.46 -2.40 -3.78
C ASN A 85 11.97 -3.86 -3.85
N PRO A 86 12.80 -4.84 -4.24
CA PRO A 86 12.38 -6.24 -4.33
C PRO A 86 11.93 -6.84 -2.99
N GLU A 87 12.55 -6.43 -1.89
CA GLU A 87 12.21 -6.87 -0.54
C GLU A 87 10.80 -6.41 -0.15
N PHE A 88 10.48 -5.16 -0.46
CA PHE A 88 9.12 -4.63 -0.28
C PHE A 88 8.09 -5.42 -1.09
N LEU A 89 8.41 -5.78 -2.34
CA LEU A 89 7.49 -6.53 -3.20
C LEU A 89 7.13 -7.88 -2.61
N ILE A 90 8.12 -8.62 -2.10
CA ILE A 90 7.91 -9.94 -1.48
C ILE A 90 7.10 -9.79 -0.19
N SER A 91 7.50 -8.84 0.67
CA SER A 91 6.83 -8.57 1.94
C SER A 91 5.39 -8.11 1.73
N ASN A 92 5.14 -7.26 0.72
CA ASN A 92 3.79 -6.78 0.40
C ASN A 92 2.91 -7.89 -0.15
N LEU A 93 3.45 -8.76 -1.00
CA LEU A 93 2.72 -9.93 -1.51
C LEU A 93 2.28 -10.87 -0.37
N ALA A 94 3.17 -11.10 0.61
CA ALA A 94 2.84 -11.89 1.79
C ALA A 94 1.74 -11.24 2.64
N ARG A 95 1.82 -9.92 2.86
CA ARG A 95 0.79 -9.14 3.58
C ARG A 95 -0.56 -9.15 2.85
N ASP A 96 -0.55 -8.97 1.53
CA ASP A 96 -1.77 -8.99 0.72
C ASP A 96 -2.44 -10.36 0.74
N LEU A 97 -1.65 -11.44 0.70
CA LEU A 97 -2.15 -12.81 0.83
C LEU A 97 -2.88 -13.01 2.18
N GLN A 98 -2.24 -12.62 3.27
CA GLN A 98 -2.78 -12.72 4.62
C GLN A 98 -4.04 -11.85 4.78
N THR A 99 -3.98 -10.60 4.34
CA THR A 99 -5.09 -9.65 4.38
C THR A 99 -6.29 -10.16 3.57
N ALA A 100 -6.06 -10.60 2.34
CA ALA A 100 -7.09 -11.16 1.48
C ALA A 100 -7.70 -12.42 2.08
N GLY A 101 -6.87 -13.31 2.66
CA GLY A 101 -7.32 -14.51 3.35
C GLY A 101 -8.25 -14.20 4.53
N ILE A 102 -7.89 -13.25 5.37
CA ILE A 102 -8.67 -12.86 6.55
C ILE A 102 -9.92 -12.08 6.13
N LEU A 103 -9.78 -11.06 5.31
CA LEU A 103 -10.90 -10.18 4.95
C LEU A 103 -11.91 -10.83 4.01
N SER A 104 -11.51 -11.86 3.25
CA SER A 104 -12.48 -12.66 2.47
C SER A 104 -13.56 -13.32 3.35
N GLN A 105 -13.28 -13.54 4.64
CA GLN A 105 -14.24 -14.09 5.59
C GLN A 105 -15.46 -13.19 5.87
N GLN A 106 -15.37 -11.90 5.56
CA GLN A 106 -16.51 -10.99 5.66
C GLN A 106 -17.61 -11.27 4.63
N TYR A 107 -17.26 -11.93 3.52
CA TYR A 107 -18.18 -12.26 2.45
C TYR A 107 -18.76 -13.67 2.65
N ASP A 108 -20.08 -13.80 2.46
CA ASP A 108 -20.75 -15.09 2.60
C ASP A 108 -20.73 -15.89 1.28
N ILE A 109 -19.50 -16.17 0.82
CA ILE A 109 -19.24 -16.98 -0.39
C ILE A 109 -18.47 -18.22 0.04
N LYS A 110 -19.09 -19.38 -0.12
CA LYS A 110 -18.50 -20.68 0.26
C LYS A 110 -17.17 -20.91 -0.47
N GLY A 111 -16.12 -21.18 0.28
CA GLY A 111 -14.80 -21.50 -0.28
C GLY A 111 -14.02 -20.31 -0.83
N LEU A 112 -14.49 -19.06 -0.66
CA LEU A 112 -13.83 -17.88 -1.20
C LEU A 112 -12.38 -17.77 -0.73
N THR A 113 -12.12 -17.88 0.58
CA THR A 113 -10.78 -17.78 1.16
C THR A 113 -9.83 -18.83 0.59
N GLY A 114 -10.25 -20.09 0.54
CA GLY A 114 -9.45 -21.17 -0.03
C GLY A 114 -9.17 -20.93 -1.53
N SER A 115 -10.16 -20.44 -2.26
CA SER A 115 -10.01 -20.12 -3.69
C SER A 115 -9.04 -18.96 -3.91
N VAL A 116 -9.10 -17.89 -3.10
CA VAL A 116 -8.19 -16.75 -3.18
C VAL A 116 -6.73 -17.19 -3.05
N ILE A 117 -6.44 -18.01 -2.05
CA ILE A 117 -5.08 -18.50 -1.79
C ILE A 117 -4.63 -19.49 -2.86
N LYS A 118 -5.43 -20.54 -3.10
CA LYS A 118 -5.08 -21.66 -3.98
C LYS A 118 -4.91 -21.23 -5.44
N ASN A 119 -5.72 -20.28 -5.90
CA ASN A 119 -5.76 -19.89 -7.30
C ASN A 119 -4.89 -18.67 -7.64
N ALA A 120 -4.23 -18.03 -6.66
CA ALA A 120 -3.34 -16.89 -6.91
C ALA A 120 -2.28 -17.17 -7.99
N PRO A 121 -1.59 -18.33 -8.03
CA PRO A 121 -0.63 -18.63 -9.10
C PRO A 121 -1.26 -18.70 -10.49
N LYS A 122 -2.49 -19.24 -10.61
CA LYS A 122 -3.23 -19.29 -11.88
C LYS A 122 -3.66 -17.89 -12.31
N ALA A 123 -4.10 -17.07 -11.37
CA ALA A 123 -4.43 -15.67 -11.61
C ALA A 123 -3.22 -14.88 -12.10
N MET A 124 -2.03 -15.08 -11.49
CA MET A 124 -0.78 -14.49 -11.97
C MET A 124 -0.48 -14.85 -13.42
N GLY A 125 -0.68 -16.13 -13.80
CA GLY A 125 -0.52 -16.61 -15.17
C GLY A 125 -1.46 -15.89 -16.15
N GLY A 126 -2.74 -15.78 -15.82
CA GLY A 126 -3.73 -15.10 -16.66
C GLY A 126 -3.47 -13.60 -16.80
N ILE A 127 -3.04 -12.91 -15.74
CA ILE A 127 -2.65 -11.49 -15.79
C ILE A 127 -1.42 -11.33 -16.69
N ARG A 128 -0.40 -12.18 -16.51
CA ARG A 128 0.82 -12.16 -17.32
C ARG A 128 0.51 -12.37 -18.81
N GLU A 129 -0.40 -13.29 -19.14
CA GLU A 129 -0.86 -13.51 -20.53
C GLU A 129 -1.39 -12.22 -21.13
N VAL A 130 -2.29 -11.54 -20.43
CA VAL A 130 -2.87 -10.28 -20.91
C VAL A 130 -1.86 -9.17 -21.04
N LEU A 131 -0.94 -9.01 -20.08
CA LEU A 131 0.04 -7.93 -20.08
C LEU A 131 1.12 -8.10 -21.14
N ARG A 132 1.58 -9.35 -21.39
CA ARG A 132 2.66 -9.61 -22.33
C ARG A 132 2.20 -9.86 -23.75
N ASN A 133 1.13 -10.62 -23.93
CA ASN A 133 0.68 -11.06 -25.25
C ASN A 133 -0.42 -10.16 -25.81
N GLY A 134 -1.04 -9.31 -24.97
CA GLY A 134 -2.20 -8.51 -25.35
C GLY A 134 -3.47 -9.33 -25.61
N THR A 135 -3.38 -10.66 -25.59
CA THR A 135 -4.48 -11.60 -25.84
C THR A 135 -5.13 -12.07 -24.53
N ALA A 136 -6.30 -12.64 -24.62
CA ALA A 136 -7.01 -13.21 -23.49
C ALA A 136 -7.67 -14.53 -23.93
N GLU A 137 -6.87 -15.56 -24.16
CA GLU A 137 -7.33 -16.86 -24.64
C GLU A 137 -7.68 -17.78 -23.47
N GLY A 138 -6.87 -17.80 -22.43
CA GLY A 138 -7.09 -18.58 -21.23
C GLY A 138 -8.26 -18.07 -20.38
N ASP A 139 -8.90 -18.97 -19.63
CA ASP A 139 -10.04 -18.62 -18.75
C ASP A 139 -9.69 -17.54 -17.71
N TRP A 140 -8.49 -17.56 -17.18
CA TRP A 140 -8.00 -16.56 -16.22
C TRP A 140 -7.72 -15.23 -16.89
N ALA A 141 -7.20 -15.24 -18.12
CA ALA A 141 -6.99 -14.03 -18.90
C ALA A 141 -8.31 -13.37 -19.31
N LYS A 142 -9.32 -14.17 -19.71
CA LYS A 142 -10.69 -13.68 -19.98
C LYS A 142 -11.32 -13.08 -18.74
N ALA A 143 -11.21 -13.76 -17.58
CA ALA A 143 -11.71 -13.26 -16.31
C ALA A 143 -11.01 -11.95 -15.90
N PHE A 144 -9.71 -11.81 -16.16
CA PHE A 144 -8.99 -10.57 -15.90
C PHE A 144 -9.48 -9.42 -16.76
N ARG A 145 -9.71 -9.65 -18.06
CA ARG A 145 -10.30 -8.64 -18.96
C ARG A 145 -11.72 -8.26 -18.54
N GLU A 146 -12.54 -9.22 -18.13
CA GLU A 146 -13.89 -8.96 -17.60
C GLU A 146 -13.81 -8.11 -16.33
N MET A 147 -12.92 -8.46 -15.39
CA MET A 147 -12.68 -7.71 -14.17
C MET A 147 -12.20 -6.27 -14.45
N GLN A 148 -11.25 -6.09 -15.40
CA GLN A 148 -10.78 -4.77 -15.83
C GLN A 148 -11.91 -3.92 -16.42
N ALA A 149 -12.71 -4.50 -17.33
CA ALA A 149 -13.84 -3.81 -17.94
C ALA A 149 -14.91 -3.39 -16.92
N ALA A 150 -15.04 -4.15 -15.83
CA ALA A 150 -15.95 -3.85 -14.73
C ALA A 150 -15.32 -2.94 -13.65
N GLY A 151 -14.08 -2.47 -13.84
CA GLY A 151 -13.39 -1.57 -12.90
C GLY A 151 -12.94 -2.26 -11.60
N GLY A 152 -12.74 -3.59 -11.62
CA GLY A 152 -12.32 -4.39 -10.47
C GLY A 152 -10.82 -4.35 -10.16
N THR A 153 -10.00 -3.78 -11.05
CA THR A 153 -8.56 -3.62 -10.85
C THR A 153 -8.23 -2.36 -10.07
N THR A 154 -7.11 -2.38 -9.35
CA THR A 154 -6.51 -1.19 -8.75
C THR A 154 -5.08 -1.08 -9.21
N GLU A 155 -4.53 0.13 -9.20
CA GLU A 155 -3.15 0.42 -9.55
C GLU A 155 -2.57 1.31 -8.46
N PHE A 156 -1.46 0.88 -7.86
CA PHE A 156 -0.77 1.66 -6.81
C PHE A 156 -0.12 2.92 -7.41
N LEU A 157 0.51 2.76 -8.57
CA LEU A 157 1.02 3.87 -9.37
C LEU A 157 0.11 4.01 -10.59
N GLY A 158 -0.49 5.17 -10.79
CA GLY A 158 -1.24 5.43 -12.02
C GLY A 158 -0.34 5.20 -13.23
N ILE A 159 -0.70 4.27 -14.11
CA ILE A 159 0.06 3.91 -15.32
C ILE A 159 0.40 5.16 -16.14
N HIS A 160 -0.50 6.15 -16.17
CA HIS A 160 -0.26 7.42 -16.85
C HIS A 160 0.94 8.21 -16.28
N ASP A 161 1.29 8.02 -15.00
CA ASP A 161 2.46 8.68 -14.40
C ASP A 161 3.77 8.02 -14.83
N LEU A 162 3.81 6.70 -14.96
CA LEU A 162 5.01 5.99 -15.40
C LEU A 162 5.23 6.14 -16.91
N GLU A 163 4.20 5.95 -17.74
CA GLU A 163 4.29 6.16 -19.19
C GLU A 163 4.59 7.62 -19.53
N SER A 164 3.99 8.58 -18.81
CA SER A 164 4.29 9.99 -18.99
C SER A 164 5.71 10.34 -18.57
N LYS A 165 6.24 9.72 -17.51
CA LYS A 165 7.63 9.89 -17.05
C LYS A 165 8.62 9.25 -18.00
N ILE A 166 8.35 8.04 -18.46
CA ILE A 166 9.15 7.39 -19.52
C ILE A 166 9.15 8.25 -20.79
N ALA A 167 7.99 8.79 -21.20
CA ALA A 167 7.90 9.70 -22.31
C ALA A 167 8.62 11.04 -22.08
N GLN A 168 8.60 11.57 -20.85
CA GLN A 168 9.37 12.76 -20.48
C GLN A 168 10.89 12.50 -20.48
N ILE A 169 11.33 11.38 -19.93
CA ILE A 169 12.73 10.95 -19.95
C ILE A 169 13.15 10.74 -21.42
N ARG A 170 12.32 10.09 -22.24
CA ARG A 170 12.56 9.90 -23.67
C ARG A 170 12.76 11.25 -24.39
N ARG A 171 11.87 12.22 -24.19
CA ARG A 171 11.96 13.56 -24.81
C ARG A 171 13.16 14.36 -24.30
N SER A 172 13.54 14.25 -23.04
CA SER A 172 14.70 14.96 -22.50
C SER A 172 16.01 14.41 -23.03
N VAL A 173 16.09 13.09 -23.25
CA VAL A 173 17.28 12.42 -23.83
C VAL A 173 17.38 12.66 -25.33
N GLU A 174 16.26 12.68 -26.07
CA GLU A 174 16.25 13.01 -27.51
C GLU A 174 16.73 14.45 -27.78
N ARG A 175 16.50 15.36 -26.85
CA ARG A 175 16.96 16.76 -26.96
C ARG A 175 18.45 16.95 -26.65
N THR A 176 19.10 16.03 -25.94
CA THR A 176 20.48 16.19 -25.46
C THR A 176 21.54 15.50 -26.33
N GLY A 177 21.21 14.86 -27.44
CA GLY A 177 22.17 14.32 -28.44
C GLY A 177 23.16 13.30 -27.87
N ILE A 178 22.74 12.46 -26.93
CA ILE A 178 23.61 11.59 -26.11
C ILE A 178 24.14 10.38 -26.89
N ALA A 179 25.39 9.99 -26.59
CA ALA A 179 26.18 8.91 -27.20
C ALA A 179 25.50 7.52 -27.23
N PRO A 180 25.83 6.63 -28.18
CA PRO A 180 25.22 5.31 -28.38
C PRO A 180 25.19 4.38 -27.16
N THR A 181 26.21 4.45 -26.31
CA THR A 181 26.35 3.65 -25.08
C THR A 181 25.31 3.99 -24.02
N LEU A 182 24.94 5.27 -23.89
CA LEU A 182 23.87 5.72 -23.00
C LEU A 182 22.48 5.33 -23.51
N ARG A 183 22.33 5.17 -24.84
CA ARG A 183 21.08 4.70 -25.44
C ARG A 183 20.81 3.23 -25.10
N GLN A 184 21.84 2.37 -25.10
CA GLN A 184 21.73 0.96 -24.68
C GLN A 184 21.43 0.83 -23.19
N ALA A 185 22.10 1.62 -22.34
CA ALA A 185 21.82 1.64 -20.89
C ALA A 185 20.38 2.10 -20.60
N LYS A 186 19.85 3.03 -21.39
CA LYS A 186 18.46 3.49 -21.32
C LYS A 186 17.47 2.39 -21.73
N GLU A 187 17.70 1.71 -22.84
CA GLU A 187 16.81 0.62 -23.30
C GLU A 187 16.81 -0.54 -22.29
N TYR A 188 17.94 -0.82 -21.65
CA TYR A 188 18.02 -1.80 -20.57
C TYR A 188 17.24 -1.35 -19.33
N GLY A 189 17.40 -0.08 -18.92
CA GLY A 189 16.66 0.52 -17.82
C GLY A 189 15.13 0.52 -18.06
N GLU A 190 14.68 0.85 -19.28
CA GLU A 190 13.25 0.79 -19.65
C GLU A 190 12.69 -0.64 -19.58
N LYS A 191 13.47 -1.64 -20.02
CA LYS A 191 13.08 -3.05 -19.91
C LYS A 191 12.97 -3.53 -18.46
N VAL A 192 13.93 -3.14 -17.61
CA VAL A 192 13.92 -3.48 -16.17
C VAL A 192 12.72 -2.81 -15.48
N LEU A 193 12.49 -1.53 -15.72
CA LEU A 193 11.34 -0.81 -15.16
C LEU A 193 10.02 -1.40 -15.66
N GLY A 194 9.91 -1.76 -16.93
CA GLY A 194 8.72 -2.44 -17.47
C GLY A 194 8.48 -3.81 -16.82
N PHE A 195 9.55 -4.58 -16.59
CA PHE A 195 9.44 -5.86 -15.89
C PHE A 195 8.96 -5.70 -14.45
N VAL A 196 9.50 -4.71 -13.73
CA VAL A 196 9.10 -4.41 -12.34
C VAL A 196 7.64 -3.94 -12.27
N ASP A 197 7.20 -3.11 -13.21
CA ASP A 197 5.82 -2.64 -13.32
C ASP A 197 4.84 -3.78 -13.59
N ASP A 198 5.17 -4.66 -14.55
CA ASP A 198 4.37 -5.86 -14.85
C ASP A 198 4.27 -6.78 -13.62
N TYR A 199 5.40 -6.98 -12.90
CA TYR A 199 5.42 -7.79 -11.70
C TYR A 199 4.53 -7.21 -10.60
N ASN A 200 4.60 -5.90 -10.38
CA ASN A 200 3.75 -5.21 -9.42
C ASN A 200 2.27 -5.36 -9.76
N LYS A 201 1.89 -5.15 -11.02
CA LYS A 201 0.52 -5.34 -11.49
C LYS A 201 0.02 -6.76 -11.31
N ILE A 202 0.88 -7.74 -11.61
CA ILE A 202 0.58 -9.17 -11.42
C ILE A 202 0.35 -9.46 -9.94
N ALA A 203 1.28 -9.08 -9.07
CA ALA A 203 1.23 -9.34 -7.65
C ALA A 203 -0.02 -8.67 -7.00
N GLU A 204 -0.23 -7.39 -7.28
CA GLU A 204 -1.34 -6.61 -6.73
C GLU A 204 -2.72 -7.14 -7.14
N ASN A 205 -2.87 -7.61 -8.38
CA ASN A 205 -4.16 -8.05 -8.90
C ASN A 205 -4.40 -9.57 -8.80
N ALA A 206 -3.39 -10.37 -8.43
CA ALA A 206 -3.52 -11.83 -8.37
C ALA A 206 -4.62 -12.29 -7.39
N PHE A 207 -4.60 -11.75 -6.17
CA PHE A 207 -5.61 -12.10 -5.15
C PHE A 207 -6.98 -11.54 -5.51
N ARG A 208 -7.03 -10.35 -6.10
CA ARG A 208 -8.28 -9.73 -6.58
C ARG A 208 -8.91 -10.55 -7.70
N LEU A 209 -8.11 -10.99 -8.68
CA LEU A 209 -8.61 -11.83 -9.77
C LEU A 209 -9.07 -13.20 -9.26
N SER A 210 -8.36 -13.80 -8.30
CA SER A 210 -8.76 -15.04 -7.67
C SER A 210 -10.11 -14.90 -6.96
N ALA A 211 -10.32 -13.82 -6.23
CA ALA A 211 -11.58 -13.53 -5.56
C ALA A 211 -12.70 -13.22 -6.56
N TYR A 212 -12.39 -12.46 -7.60
CA TYR A 212 -13.32 -12.14 -8.67
C TYR A 212 -13.87 -13.42 -9.31
N LYS A 213 -12.96 -14.29 -9.75
CA LYS A 213 -13.35 -15.55 -10.41
C LYS A 213 -14.12 -16.45 -9.46
N ALA A 214 -13.70 -16.62 -8.21
CA ALA A 214 -14.43 -17.39 -7.22
C ALA A 214 -15.84 -16.86 -6.97
N ALA A 215 -16.01 -15.52 -6.89
CA ALA A 215 -17.32 -14.90 -6.76
C ALA A 215 -18.19 -15.13 -8.01
N ARG A 216 -17.61 -15.03 -9.21
CA ARG A 216 -18.30 -15.30 -10.47
C ARG A 216 -18.74 -16.75 -10.57
N ASP A 217 -17.86 -17.69 -10.22
CA ASP A 217 -18.15 -19.12 -10.21
C ASP A 217 -19.27 -19.48 -9.18
N ALA A 218 -19.39 -18.69 -8.10
CA ALA A 218 -20.48 -18.78 -7.14
C ALA A 218 -21.79 -18.05 -7.58
N GLY A 219 -21.86 -17.55 -8.82
CA GLY A 219 -23.04 -16.89 -9.38
C GLY A 219 -23.20 -15.41 -9.03
N VAL A 220 -22.20 -14.78 -8.42
CA VAL A 220 -22.23 -13.33 -8.12
C VAL A 220 -22.16 -12.54 -9.42
N SER A 221 -22.98 -11.51 -9.58
CA SER A 221 -22.99 -10.66 -10.77
C SER A 221 -21.65 -9.93 -10.98
N VAL A 222 -21.29 -9.65 -12.25
CA VAL A 222 -20.04 -8.99 -12.63
C VAL A 222 -19.76 -7.72 -11.82
N PRO A 223 -20.70 -6.75 -11.64
CA PRO A 223 -20.42 -5.55 -10.88
C PRO A 223 -20.13 -5.82 -9.39
N LYS A 224 -20.85 -6.76 -8.79
CA LYS A 224 -20.67 -7.14 -7.37
C LYS A 224 -19.34 -7.89 -7.17
N ALA A 225 -19.00 -8.79 -8.08
CA ALA A 225 -17.72 -9.51 -8.04
C ALA A 225 -16.53 -8.55 -8.24
N ALA A 226 -16.65 -7.58 -9.15
CA ALA A 226 -15.63 -6.54 -9.37
C ALA A 226 -15.48 -5.63 -8.14
N TYR A 227 -16.60 -5.25 -7.51
CA TYR A 227 -16.57 -4.48 -6.26
C TYR A 227 -15.89 -5.24 -5.11
N LEU A 228 -16.23 -6.54 -4.95
CA LEU A 228 -15.60 -7.42 -3.97
C LEU A 228 -14.09 -7.50 -4.22
N ALA A 229 -13.68 -7.81 -5.43
CA ALA A 229 -12.27 -7.92 -5.81
C ALA A 229 -11.50 -6.63 -5.53
N LYS A 230 -12.06 -5.48 -5.92
CA LYS A 230 -11.44 -4.17 -5.73
C LYS A 230 -11.23 -3.79 -4.26
N ASN A 231 -12.12 -4.23 -3.38
CA ASN A 231 -12.11 -3.88 -1.96
C ASN A 231 -11.62 -5.04 -1.05
N LEU A 232 -11.09 -6.11 -1.62
CA LEU A 232 -10.55 -7.24 -0.87
C LEU A 232 -9.26 -6.87 -0.12
N THR A 233 -8.44 -6.04 -0.74
CA THR A 233 -7.24 -5.45 -0.16
C THR A 233 -7.33 -3.92 -0.24
N ILE A 234 -6.25 -3.21 0.04
CA ILE A 234 -6.23 -1.74 0.00
C ILE A 234 -6.62 -1.24 -1.40
N ASN A 235 -7.62 -0.39 -1.48
CA ASN A 235 -8.05 0.23 -2.72
C ASN A 235 -7.46 1.63 -2.86
N PHE A 236 -6.31 1.74 -3.49
CA PHE A 236 -5.59 3.00 -3.68
C PHE A 236 -6.31 4.03 -4.55
N ASN A 237 -7.31 3.61 -5.32
CA ASN A 237 -8.10 4.52 -6.15
C ASN A 237 -9.12 5.33 -5.33
N LYS A 238 -9.46 4.87 -4.11
CA LYS A 238 -10.31 5.64 -3.20
C LYS A 238 -9.51 6.76 -2.55
N GLY A 239 -10.14 7.89 -2.36
CA GLY A 239 -9.57 9.04 -1.64
C GLY A 239 -10.61 10.14 -1.52
N GLY A 240 -10.45 11.00 -0.51
CA GLY A 240 -11.23 12.20 -0.34
C GLY A 240 -10.64 13.38 -1.15
N GLU A 241 -11.29 14.53 -1.06
CA GLU A 241 -10.87 15.77 -1.72
C GLU A 241 -9.43 16.19 -1.34
N GLN A 242 -9.05 15.99 -0.08
CA GLN A 242 -7.72 16.34 0.45
C GLN A 242 -6.64 15.29 0.19
N LYS A 243 -6.96 14.17 -0.46
CA LYS A 243 -6.02 13.09 -0.75
C LYS A 243 -4.74 13.59 -1.42
N SER A 244 -4.88 14.48 -2.40
CA SER A 244 -3.75 14.99 -3.17
C SER A 244 -2.80 15.80 -2.31
N LEU A 245 -3.34 16.70 -1.48
CA LEU A 245 -2.53 17.52 -0.56
C LEU A 245 -1.86 16.63 0.49
N ALA A 246 -2.62 15.74 1.13
CA ALA A 246 -2.11 14.85 2.15
C ALA A 246 -1.00 13.91 1.62
N ASN A 247 -1.18 13.32 0.41
CA ASN A 247 -0.14 12.53 -0.23
C ASN A 247 1.08 13.34 -0.69
N SER A 248 0.95 14.66 -0.83
CA SER A 248 2.09 15.53 -1.13
C SER A 248 2.96 15.81 0.09
N LEU A 249 2.37 15.74 1.28
CA LEU A 249 3.04 16.01 2.55
C LEU A 249 3.49 14.72 3.25
N TYR A 250 2.65 13.68 3.20
CA TYR A 250 2.85 12.41 3.94
C TYR A 250 2.94 11.24 2.97
N LEU A 251 4.02 10.49 3.07
CA LEU A 251 4.34 9.39 2.20
C LEU A 251 3.24 8.32 2.27
N PHE A 252 2.71 7.58 2.29
CA PHE A 252 1.69 6.53 2.37
C PHE A 252 0.34 6.94 2.98
N TYR A 253 0.01 8.25 3.08
CA TYR A 253 -1.25 8.72 3.68
C TYR A 253 -2.48 7.94 3.17
N ASN A 254 -2.63 7.85 1.85
CA ASN A 254 -3.79 7.16 1.28
C ASN A 254 -3.78 5.64 1.54
N ALA A 255 -2.60 5.02 1.56
CA ALA A 255 -2.46 3.59 1.85
C ALA A 255 -2.92 3.29 3.28
N SER A 256 -2.44 4.07 4.24
CA SER A 256 -2.80 3.95 5.65
C SER A 256 -4.29 4.20 5.89
N THR A 257 -4.84 5.29 5.35
CA THR A 257 -6.26 5.64 5.48
C THR A 257 -7.17 4.54 4.88
N GLN A 258 -6.85 4.06 3.68
CA GLN A 258 -7.66 3.02 3.04
C GLN A 258 -7.50 1.66 3.72
N GLY A 259 -6.30 1.33 4.21
CA GLY A 259 -6.06 0.12 4.99
C GLY A 259 -6.90 0.09 6.27
N THR A 260 -6.89 1.20 7.02
CA THR A 260 -7.72 1.38 8.22
C THR A 260 -9.22 1.22 7.90
N PHE A 261 -9.68 1.85 6.81
CA PHE A 261 -11.08 1.75 6.38
C PHE A 261 -11.48 0.30 6.04
N VAL A 262 -10.62 -0.42 5.33
CA VAL A 262 -10.87 -1.83 4.95
C VAL A 262 -10.95 -2.71 6.20
N LEU A 263 -10.03 -2.51 7.15
CA LEU A 263 -10.04 -3.25 8.42
C LEU A 263 -11.29 -2.96 9.25
N LEU A 264 -11.65 -1.67 9.44
CA LEU A 264 -12.85 -1.29 10.19
C LEU A 264 -14.13 -1.85 9.57
N ASN A 265 -14.22 -1.91 8.23
CA ASN A 265 -15.34 -2.57 7.57
C ASN A 265 -15.30 -4.09 7.80
N GLY A 266 -14.14 -4.71 7.75
CA GLY A 266 -13.97 -6.14 8.06
C GLY A 266 -14.43 -6.48 9.48
N LEU A 267 -14.11 -5.62 10.45
CA LEU A 267 -14.50 -5.79 11.87
C LEU A 267 -16.02 -5.76 12.12
N LYS A 268 -16.83 -5.33 11.16
CA LYS A 268 -18.30 -5.50 11.23
C LYS A 268 -18.73 -6.97 11.17
N SER A 269 -17.89 -7.84 10.63
CA SER A 269 -18.14 -9.29 10.55
C SER A 269 -17.73 -9.99 11.85
N LYS A 270 -18.67 -10.75 12.45
CA LYS A 270 -18.36 -11.58 13.63
C LYS A 270 -17.26 -12.62 13.38
N ARG A 271 -17.10 -13.08 12.12
CA ARG A 271 -16.01 -14.00 11.75
C ARG A 271 -14.65 -13.30 11.86
N VAL A 272 -14.55 -12.09 11.32
CA VAL A 272 -13.31 -11.27 11.40
C VAL A 272 -13.00 -10.90 12.85
N GLN A 273 -14.02 -10.55 13.66
CA GLN A 273 -13.82 -10.26 15.09
C GLN A 273 -13.20 -11.45 15.84
N ARG A 274 -13.66 -12.68 15.55
CA ARG A 274 -13.06 -13.90 16.17
C ARG A 274 -11.61 -14.09 15.72
N ILE A 275 -11.28 -13.82 14.46
CA ILE A 275 -9.91 -13.89 13.98
C ILE A 275 -9.05 -12.86 14.67
N VAL A 276 -9.52 -11.63 14.81
CA VAL A 276 -8.81 -10.57 15.55
C VAL A 276 -8.58 -10.95 17.01
N GLY A 277 -9.58 -11.52 17.70
CA GLY A 277 -9.40 -12.07 19.04
C GLY A 277 -8.33 -13.18 19.07
N GLY A 278 -8.33 -14.06 18.05
CA GLY A 278 -7.28 -15.08 17.88
C GLY A 278 -5.90 -14.48 17.65
N VAL A 279 -5.80 -13.35 16.90
CA VAL A 279 -4.54 -12.64 16.68
C VAL A 279 -3.98 -12.07 17.99
N VAL A 280 -4.83 -11.50 18.87
CA VAL A 280 -4.40 -11.04 20.20
C VAL A 280 -3.85 -12.20 21.01
N VAL A 281 -4.59 -13.32 21.08
CA VAL A 281 -4.14 -14.52 21.80
C VAL A 281 -2.83 -15.06 21.21
N ALA A 282 -2.69 -15.07 19.91
CA ALA A 282 -1.46 -15.51 19.24
C ALA A 282 -0.28 -14.59 19.54
N GLY A 283 -0.50 -13.28 19.71
CA GLY A 283 0.51 -12.33 20.19
C GLY A 283 0.99 -12.65 21.61
N ILE A 284 0.06 -12.98 22.52
CA ILE A 284 0.40 -13.45 23.88
C ILE A 284 1.26 -14.73 23.80
N MET A 285 0.82 -15.70 23.02
CA MET A 285 1.54 -16.98 22.86
C MET A 285 2.93 -16.78 22.25
N GLN A 286 3.06 -15.89 21.27
CA GLN A 286 4.37 -15.57 20.70
C GLN A 286 5.34 -15.06 21.76
N ASP A 287 4.93 -14.10 22.58
CA ASP A 287 5.78 -13.55 23.64
C ASP A 287 6.23 -14.64 24.61
N ILE A 288 5.29 -15.47 25.09
CA ILE A 288 5.59 -16.58 26.00
C ILE A 288 6.57 -17.58 25.38
N ILE A 289 6.31 -18.00 24.12
CA ILE A 289 7.14 -18.99 23.43
C ILE A 289 8.54 -18.43 23.17
N ASN A 290 8.66 -17.21 22.68
CA ASN A 290 9.96 -16.65 22.36
C ASN A 290 10.79 -16.39 23.61
N ARG A 291 10.20 -15.97 24.72
CA ARG A 291 10.91 -15.88 26.01
C ARG A 291 11.40 -17.25 26.50
N ALA A 292 10.61 -18.29 26.28
CA ALA A 292 11.01 -19.65 26.64
C ALA A 292 12.11 -20.24 25.72
N LEU A 293 12.21 -19.75 24.49
CA LEU A 293 13.22 -20.17 23.50
C LEU A 293 14.48 -19.28 23.48
N SER A 294 14.41 -18.12 24.14
CA SER A 294 15.48 -17.13 24.15
C SER A 294 16.45 -17.38 25.31
N GLY A 295 17.74 -17.20 25.02
CA GLY A 295 18.81 -17.09 25.99
C GLY A 295 19.15 -15.65 26.34
N ASP A 296 20.30 -15.48 26.95
CA ASP A 296 21.04 -14.23 27.16
C ASP A 296 22.47 -14.52 26.61
N ASP A 297 22.54 -14.59 25.27
CA ASP A 297 23.76 -15.08 24.59
C ASP A 297 24.87 -14.02 24.55
N ASP A 298 24.52 -12.76 24.81
CA ASP A 298 25.46 -11.62 24.89
C ASP A 298 25.77 -11.20 26.35
N ASP A 299 25.26 -11.96 27.35
CA ASP A 299 25.51 -11.79 28.77
C ASP A 299 25.16 -10.37 29.31
N ASN A 300 24.17 -9.69 28.68
CA ASN A 300 23.77 -8.34 29.10
C ASN A 300 22.69 -8.33 30.23
N GLY A 301 22.25 -9.51 30.66
CA GLY A 301 21.23 -9.69 31.71
C GLY A 301 19.78 -9.51 31.23
N VAL A 302 19.59 -9.44 29.91
CA VAL A 302 18.29 -9.35 29.25
C VAL A 302 18.16 -10.53 28.29
N THR A 303 16.97 -11.03 28.03
CA THR A 303 16.80 -12.08 27.02
C THR A 303 17.03 -11.53 25.63
N ASP A 304 17.68 -12.27 24.75
CA ASP A 304 17.91 -11.89 23.34
C ASP A 304 16.60 -11.53 22.61
N TYR A 305 15.46 -12.06 23.07
CA TYR A 305 14.15 -11.68 22.57
C TYR A 305 13.76 -10.24 22.95
N ASP A 306 14.11 -9.80 24.14
CA ASP A 306 13.84 -8.43 24.60
C ASP A 306 14.80 -7.40 23.99
N ASP A 307 15.93 -7.85 23.40
CA ASP A 307 16.86 -7.01 22.65
C ASP A 307 16.43 -6.78 21.20
N ILE A 308 15.42 -7.52 20.73
CA ILE A 308 14.88 -7.27 19.39
C ILE A 308 14.20 -5.90 19.36
N PRO A 309 14.56 -5.03 18.40
CA PRO A 309 13.97 -3.69 18.31
C PRO A 309 12.44 -3.73 18.27
N ASP A 310 11.81 -2.84 19.03
CA ASP A 310 10.35 -2.80 19.17
C ASP A 310 9.61 -2.67 17.82
N TYR A 311 10.19 -1.97 16.83
CA TYR A 311 9.59 -1.85 15.51
C TYR A 311 9.54 -3.19 14.74
N VAL A 312 10.53 -4.07 14.95
CA VAL A 312 10.53 -5.42 14.37
C VAL A 312 9.42 -6.25 14.99
N LEU A 313 9.35 -6.26 16.33
CA LEU A 313 8.33 -6.97 17.08
C LEU A 313 6.91 -6.45 16.84
N ALA A 314 6.76 -5.14 16.55
CA ALA A 314 5.47 -4.52 16.29
C ALA A 314 4.94 -4.81 14.87
N THR A 315 5.81 -5.11 13.91
CA THR A 315 5.42 -5.27 12.50
C THR A 315 5.56 -6.68 11.97
N ASN A 316 6.21 -7.58 12.72
CA ASN A 316 6.48 -8.95 12.29
C ASN A 316 6.01 -9.99 13.31
N PHE A 317 5.67 -11.17 12.79
CA PHE A 317 5.71 -12.39 13.57
C PHE A 317 7.17 -12.80 13.70
N VAL A 318 7.66 -12.88 14.93
CA VAL A 318 9.03 -13.26 15.24
C VAL A 318 9.05 -14.65 15.88
N LEU A 319 10.02 -15.47 15.51
CA LEU A 319 10.30 -16.75 16.13
C LEU A 319 11.80 -16.85 16.39
N MET A 320 12.17 -16.95 17.65
CA MET A 320 13.56 -17.18 18.08
C MET A 320 14.06 -18.51 17.54
N ASP A 321 15.32 -18.55 17.16
CA ASP A 321 15.95 -19.76 16.61
C ASP A 321 16.83 -20.48 17.64
N PRO A 322 16.29 -21.43 18.39
CA PRO A 322 17.06 -22.18 19.36
C PRO A 322 18.01 -23.21 18.71
N LEU A 323 17.89 -23.46 17.40
CA LEU A 323 18.68 -24.43 16.66
C LEU A 323 19.93 -23.83 16.00
N GLY A 324 20.06 -22.49 16.00
CA GLY A 324 21.21 -21.79 15.40
C GLY A 324 21.26 -21.86 13.89
N ILE A 325 20.09 -22.00 13.22
CA ILE A 325 19.97 -22.00 11.75
C ILE A 325 20.19 -20.59 11.20
N VAL A 326 19.68 -19.57 11.91
CA VAL A 326 19.85 -18.16 11.58
C VAL A 326 21.14 -17.64 12.22
N PRO A 327 21.98 -16.91 11.46
CA PRO A 327 23.18 -16.29 12.05
C PRO A 327 22.83 -15.42 13.25
N ARG A 328 23.75 -15.35 14.21
CA ARG A 328 23.62 -14.44 15.35
C ARG A 328 23.44 -13.00 14.90
N THR A 329 22.81 -12.19 15.73
CA THR A 329 22.66 -10.76 15.51
C THR A 329 24.03 -10.07 15.49
N LYS A 330 24.08 -8.82 15.02
CA LYS A 330 25.32 -8.03 15.00
C LYS A 330 25.86 -7.77 16.40
N THR A 331 25.01 -7.80 17.43
CA THR A 331 25.35 -7.63 18.84
C THR A 331 25.79 -8.94 19.51
N GLY A 332 25.69 -10.06 18.81
CA GLY A 332 26.07 -11.38 19.32
C GLY A 332 24.90 -12.22 19.82
N GLY A 333 23.73 -11.63 19.99
CA GLY A 333 22.52 -12.31 20.46
C GLY A 333 21.98 -13.36 19.49
N GLN A 334 21.07 -14.20 19.97
CA GLN A 334 20.45 -15.31 19.24
C GLN A 334 19.76 -14.84 17.93
N GLY A 335 19.89 -15.61 16.86
CA GLY A 335 19.18 -15.36 15.61
C GLY A 335 17.68 -15.60 15.71
N TYR A 336 16.90 -14.96 14.84
CA TYR A 336 15.46 -15.13 14.79
C TYR A 336 14.92 -15.02 13.36
N PHE A 337 13.77 -15.64 13.12
CA PHE A 337 12.98 -15.48 11.89
C PHE A 337 11.97 -14.35 12.08
N ALA A 338 11.81 -13.49 11.09
CA ALA A 338 10.81 -12.42 11.07
C ALA A 338 9.93 -12.51 9.82
N PHE A 339 8.63 -12.61 10.02
CA PHE A 339 7.63 -12.69 8.95
C PHE A 339 6.70 -11.48 9.04
N PRO A 340 6.55 -10.70 7.97
CA PRO A 340 5.74 -9.48 8.00
C PRO A 340 4.27 -9.78 8.30
N MET A 341 3.68 -8.99 9.19
CA MET A 341 2.27 -9.08 9.56
C MET A 341 1.37 -8.32 8.59
N PRO A 342 0.08 -8.74 8.39
CA PRO A 342 -0.87 -7.99 7.59
C PRO A 342 -1.14 -6.62 8.21
N TYR A 343 -1.37 -5.63 7.34
CA TYR A 343 -1.65 -4.26 7.78
C TYR A 343 -2.84 -4.20 8.75
N GLY A 344 -2.64 -3.51 9.87
CA GLY A 344 -3.62 -3.31 10.93
C GLY A 344 -3.83 -4.52 11.85
N PHE A 345 -3.55 -5.76 11.41
CA PHE A 345 -3.58 -6.93 12.30
C PHE A 345 -2.38 -6.97 13.22
N ASN A 346 -1.25 -6.42 12.80
CA ASN A 346 -0.08 -6.20 13.64
C ASN A 346 -0.39 -5.38 14.91
N ALA A 347 -1.34 -4.43 14.86
CA ALA A 347 -1.78 -3.67 16.02
C ALA A 347 -2.37 -4.58 17.12
N PHE A 348 -3.25 -5.50 16.74
CA PHE A 348 -3.87 -6.44 17.65
C PHE A 348 -2.88 -7.49 18.16
N TRP A 349 -1.99 -7.92 17.30
CA TRP A 349 -0.88 -8.81 17.66
C TRP A 349 0.04 -8.16 18.70
N ASN A 350 0.48 -6.94 18.43
CA ASN A 350 1.34 -6.18 19.32
C ASN A 350 0.66 -5.86 20.66
N LEU A 351 -0.66 -5.63 20.65
CA LEU A 351 -1.44 -5.50 21.87
C LEU A 351 -1.33 -6.78 22.72
N GLY A 352 -1.55 -7.96 22.11
CA GLY A 352 -1.44 -9.25 22.81
C GLY A 352 -0.03 -9.48 23.37
N ARG A 353 1.00 -9.24 22.55
CA ARG A 353 2.41 -9.34 22.96
C ARG A 353 2.71 -8.46 24.18
N ASN A 354 2.32 -7.19 24.13
CA ASN A 354 2.56 -6.26 25.23
C ASN A 354 1.77 -6.60 26.50
N MET A 355 0.58 -7.20 26.38
CA MET A 355 -0.16 -7.72 27.54
C MET A 355 0.65 -8.83 28.28
N SER A 356 1.29 -9.72 27.52
CA SER A 356 2.15 -10.77 28.09
C SER A 356 3.46 -10.19 28.62
N ALA A 357 4.15 -9.37 27.85
CA ALA A 357 5.42 -8.75 28.22
C ALA A 357 5.31 -7.93 29.52
N GLY A 358 4.19 -7.24 29.75
CA GLY A 358 3.95 -6.46 30.96
C GLY A 358 3.93 -7.26 32.26
N VAL A 359 3.68 -8.57 32.19
CA VAL A 359 3.62 -9.48 33.35
C VAL A 359 4.73 -10.55 33.33
N SER A 360 5.65 -10.47 32.37
CA SER A 360 6.70 -11.49 32.15
C SER A 360 7.79 -11.50 33.23
N GLY A 361 7.93 -10.40 34.01
CA GLY A 361 9.03 -10.23 34.94
C GLY A 361 10.35 -9.79 34.32
N SER A 362 10.37 -9.47 33.01
CA SER A 362 11.56 -8.95 32.34
C SER A 362 12.01 -7.60 32.91
N PRO A 363 13.32 -7.35 33.05
CA PRO A 363 13.85 -6.09 33.59
C PRO A 363 13.52 -4.88 32.71
N VAL A 364 13.32 -5.08 31.40
CA VAL A 364 13.02 -4.01 30.43
C VAL A 364 11.53 -3.73 30.28
N HIS A 365 10.66 -4.62 30.77
CA HIS A 365 9.21 -4.52 30.69
C HIS A 365 8.56 -4.41 32.06
N ASN A 366 7.54 -3.57 32.14
CA ASN A 366 6.63 -3.50 33.29
C ASN A 366 5.21 -3.21 32.78
N PRO A 367 4.15 -3.44 33.60
CA PRO A 367 2.77 -3.27 33.14
C PRO A 367 2.47 -1.90 32.54
N GLY A 368 3.02 -0.82 33.14
CA GLY A 368 2.80 0.55 32.66
C GLY A 368 3.46 0.82 31.32
N LYS A 369 4.74 0.45 31.17
CA LYS A 369 5.49 0.60 29.92
C LYS A 369 4.86 -0.23 28.80
N SER A 370 4.53 -1.48 29.07
CA SER A 370 3.94 -2.39 28.09
C SER A 370 2.53 -1.95 27.68
N ALA A 371 1.71 -1.44 28.60
CA ALA A 371 0.43 -0.85 28.26
C ALA A 371 0.58 0.39 27.35
N MET A 372 1.55 1.25 27.64
CA MET A 372 1.85 2.41 26.79
C MET A 372 2.35 1.99 25.42
N ASN A 373 3.30 1.05 25.34
CA ASN A 373 3.82 0.52 24.08
C ASN A 373 2.72 -0.15 23.26
N GLY A 374 1.83 -0.91 23.89
CA GLY A 374 0.67 -1.50 23.21
C GLY A 374 -0.29 -0.45 22.64
N LEU A 375 -0.58 0.59 23.40
CA LEU A 375 -1.43 1.70 22.96
C LEU A 375 -0.77 2.49 21.83
N MET A 376 0.50 2.87 21.99
CA MET A 376 1.24 3.63 20.99
C MET A 376 1.41 2.83 19.70
N GLY A 377 1.76 1.54 19.78
CA GLY A 377 1.84 0.67 18.59
C GLY A 377 0.47 0.47 17.92
N PHE A 378 -0.63 0.49 18.70
CA PHE A 378 -1.97 0.47 18.12
C PHE A 378 -2.28 1.77 17.37
N LEU A 379 -2.00 2.92 17.96
CA LEU A 379 -2.21 4.23 17.32
C LEU A 379 -1.32 4.39 16.08
N ASP A 380 -0.06 3.96 16.15
CA ASP A 380 0.88 4.03 15.04
C ASP A 380 0.43 3.19 13.84
N ALA A 381 -0.03 1.98 14.07
CA ALA A 381 -0.51 1.10 13.01
C ALA A 381 -1.65 1.72 12.17
N PHE A 382 -2.40 2.67 12.73
CA PHE A 382 -3.50 3.37 12.06
C PHE A 382 -3.21 4.84 11.76
N ASN A 383 -2.01 5.31 12.07
CA ASN A 383 -1.63 6.69 11.81
C ASN A 383 -1.35 6.93 10.31
N PRO A 384 -2.13 7.78 9.63
CA PRO A 384 -1.89 8.08 8.22
C PRO A 384 -0.77 9.10 7.98
N LEU A 385 -0.23 9.73 9.04
CA LEU A 385 0.70 10.84 8.93
C LEU A 385 2.17 10.42 9.06
N GLY A 386 2.45 9.25 9.60
CA GLY A 386 3.82 8.73 9.77
C GLY A 386 4.06 8.14 11.16
N GLY A 387 5.29 7.72 11.47
CA GLY A 387 5.66 7.04 12.71
C GLY A 387 5.46 7.84 14.00
N VAL A 388 5.22 7.14 15.11
CA VAL A 388 4.83 7.71 16.43
C VAL A 388 6.00 7.77 17.41
N GLN A 389 7.21 7.96 16.97
CA GLN A 389 8.34 7.97 17.90
C GLN A 389 8.41 9.25 18.74
N SER A 390 7.88 10.34 18.19
CA SER A 390 7.64 11.58 18.93
C SER A 390 6.37 12.26 18.44
N VAL A 391 5.80 13.15 19.25
CA VAL A 391 4.67 13.99 18.81
C VAL A 391 5.03 14.81 17.57
N TRP A 392 6.29 15.15 17.42
CA TRP A 392 6.80 15.92 16.29
C TRP A 392 6.85 15.07 15.00
N ASN A 393 7.33 13.81 15.07
CA ASN A 393 7.30 12.87 13.94
C ASN A 393 5.86 12.50 13.56
N PHE A 394 4.94 12.49 14.54
CA PHE A 394 3.53 12.22 14.29
C PHE A 394 2.86 13.23 13.34
N ILE A 395 3.23 14.51 13.44
CA ILE A 395 2.60 15.60 12.66
C ILE A 395 3.51 16.19 11.58
N ALA A 396 4.81 15.90 11.62
CA ALA A 396 5.76 16.41 10.65
C ALA A 396 5.49 15.80 9.25
N PRO A 397 5.53 16.60 8.17
CA PRO A 397 5.56 16.05 6.83
C PRO A 397 6.78 15.16 6.64
N THR A 398 6.66 14.04 5.91
CA THR A 398 7.74 13.06 5.70
C THR A 398 9.07 13.67 5.26
N ILE A 399 9.04 14.78 4.53
CA ILE A 399 10.27 15.48 4.12
C ILE A 399 10.99 16.14 5.30
N ALA A 400 10.29 16.43 6.39
CA ALA A 400 10.86 17.07 7.58
C ALA A 400 11.39 16.06 8.59
N ASP A 401 11.04 14.76 8.46
CA ASP A 401 11.48 13.70 9.37
C ASP A 401 12.99 13.70 9.64
N PRO A 402 13.91 13.81 8.64
CA PRO A 402 15.33 13.83 8.93
C PRO A 402 15.79 14.98 9.84
N TRP A 403 15.12 16.14 9.76
CA TRP A 403 15.42 17.27 10.65
C TRP A 403 14.82 17.06 12.04
N VAL A 404 13.63 16.48 12.12
CA VAL A 404 13.01 16.12 13.39
C VAL A 404 13.87 15.08 14.11
N ASP A 405 14.34 14.06 13.41
CA ASP A 405 15.23 13.02 13.91
C ASP A 405 16.54 13.62 14.46
N LEU A 406 17.15 14.55 13.72
CA LEU A 406 18.35 15.24 14.18
C LEU A 406 18.10 16.13 15.41
N ILE A 407 16.96 16.85 15.46
CA ILE A 407 16.60 17.73 16.58
C ILE A 407 16.26 16.91 17.83
N THR A 408 15.57 15.78 17.65
CA THR A 408 15.18 14.90 18.75
C THR A 408 16.28 13.91 19.14
N ASN A 409 17.36 13.84 18.37
CA ASN A 409 18.46 12.87 18.49
C ASN A 409 17.96 11.42 18.46
N LYS A 410 16.89 11.13 17.69
CA LYS A 410 16.30 9.81 17.56
C LYS A 410 16.18 9.44 16.09
N ASP A 411 16.59 8.21 15.73
CA ASP A 411 16.35 7.65 14.41
C ASP A 411 14.88 7.14 14.29
N PHE A 412 14.51 6.65 13.10
CA PHE A 412 13.18 6.10 12.85
C PHE A 412 12.84 4.87 13.74
N ALA A 413 13.83 4.24 14.36
CA ALA A 413 13.69 3.10 15.27
C ALA A 413 13.66 3.53 16.76
N GLY A 414 13.84 4.84 17.05
CA GLY A 414 13.89 5.39 18.40
C GLY A 414 15.24 5.29 19.06
N ASN A 415 16.29 4.87 18.34
CA ASN A 415 17.65 4.82 18.87
C ASN A 415 18.29 6.21 18.82
N ASP A 416 19.22 6.49 19.72
CA ASP A 416 19.99 7.72 19.71
C ASP A 416 20.89 7.78 18.46
N ILE A 417 20.76 8.82 17.64
CA ILE A 417 21.63 9.08 16.48
C ILE A 417 23.05 9.37 16.96
N VAL A 418 23.15 10.20 18.01
CA VAL A 418 24.40 10.49 18.70
C VAL A 418 24.26 9.97 20.12
N PRO A 419 25.04 8.95 20.53
CA PRO A 419 24.98 8.43 21.89
C PRO A 419 25.23 9.54 22.91
N GLU A 420 24.36 9.69 23.90
CA GLU A 420 24.62 10.56 25.03
C GLU A 420 25.85 10.02 25.77
N ARG A 421 26.93 10.80 25.80
CA ARG A 421 28.07 10.41 26.61
C ARG A 421 27.65 10.44 28.06
N PRO A 422 27.85 9.34 28.83
CA PRO A 422 27.62 9.41 30.26
C PRO A 422 28.56 10.48 30.83
N SER A 423 27.97 11.49 31.46
CA SER A 423 28.66 12.59 32.14
C SER A 423 29.43 12.08 33.37
#